data_295e4d3d6c631737fc95a04b3ce56502
#
_entry.id   295e4d3d6c631737fc95a04b3ce56502
#
_cell.length_a   1.000
_cell.length_b   1.000
_cell.length_c   1.000
_cell.angle_alpha   90.00
_cell.angle_beta   90.00
_cell.angle_gamma   90.00
#
_symmetry.space_group_name_H-M   'P 1'
#
loop_
_entity.id
_entity.type
_entity.pdbx_description
1 polymer ?
#
loop_
_entity_poly.entity_id
_entity_poly.type
_entity_poly.pdbx_seq_one_letter_code
_entity_poly.pdbx_strand_id
1 'polypeptide(L)'
;MSAVDSVMPSPTAEAGAIGKPRPLWRVILLSGATLMLYYGWYKWIIQEELRRYNGRGWSGTLCLLPFVLGVAIPQALRLFDPDVPDSFGWLSLLGIAWIYIVQFRLYRTVNAMYVQAGMKAPLVVWWIFVPGLNLIVGLRQIHFLSQYWAQRQGVAAKDLIAQALPFLSAL
;
A
#
# COMPACT_ATOMS: atom_id res chain seq x y z
N MET A 1 -44.19 11.23 13.18
CA MET A 1 -43.18 10.90 12.15
C MET A 1 -41.87 10.75 12.90
N SER A 2 -41.51 9.52 13.25
CA SER A 2 -40.33 9.19 14.04
C SER A 2 -39.13 9.12 13.12
N ALA A 3 -38.11 9.96 13.37
CA ALA A 3 -36.80 9.87 12.72
C ALA A 3 -36.18 8.53 13.16
N VAL A 4 -36.01 7.65 12.23
CA VAL A 4 -35.23 6.42 12.41
C VAL A 4 -33.77 6.85 12.45
N ASP A 5 -33.23 6.95 13.67
CA ASP A 5 -31.80 7.01 13.91
C ASP A 5 -31.16 5.77 13.30
N SER A 6 -30.66 5.91 12.07
CA SER A 6 -29.75 4.94 11.48
C SER A 6 -28.40 5.04 12.21
N VAL A 7 -28.36 4.40 13.37
CA VAL A 7 -27.10 4.09 14.07
C VAL A 7 -26.28 3.24 13.07
N MET A 8 -25.36 3.89 12.36
CA MET A 8 -24.32 3.15 11.68
C MET A 8 -23.64 2.27 12.73
N PRO A 9 -23.50 0.96 12.49
CA PRO A 9 -22.76 0.10 13.38
C PRO A 9 -21.35 0.69 13.49
N SER A 10 -20.99 1.17 14.66
CA SER A 10 -19.59 1.44 15.00
C SER A 10 -18.79 0.23 14.53
N PRO A 11 -17.69 0.39 13.78
CA PRO A 11 -16.83 -0.74 13.48
C PRO A 11 -16.44 -1.30 14.85
N THR A 12 -17.02 -2.44 15.22
CA THR A 12 -16.55 -3.25 16.33
C THR A 12 -15.17 -3.72 15.91
N ALA A 13 -14.21 -2.81 16.10
CA ALA A 13 -12.81 -3.12 16.00
C ALA A 13 -12.56 -4.13 17.11
N GLU A 14 -12.46 -5.40 16.75
CA GLU A 14 -11.76 -6.35 17.58
C GLU A 14 -10.44 -5.68 17.95
N ALA A 15 -10.22 -5.46 19.24
CA ALA A 15 -9.10 -4.68 19.77
C ALA A 15 -7.70 -5.24 19.44
N GLY A 16 -7.61 -6.21 18.53
CA GLY A 16 -6.38 -6.86 18.07
C GLY A 16 -5.99 -6.62 16.60
N ALA A 17 -6.83 -5.97 15.79
CA ALA A 17 -6.62 -5.89 14.33
C ALA A 17 -6.01 -4.56 13.85
N ILE A 18 -5.36 -3.79 14.74
CA ILE A 18 -4.74 -2.52 14.36
C ILE A 18 -3.39 -2.80 13.69
N GLY A 19 -3.17 -2.24 12.49
CA GLY A 19 -1.90 -2.35 11.79
C GLY A 19 -0.77 -1.62 12.52
N LYS A 20 0.48 -1.95 12.21
CA LYS A 20 1.66 -1.36 12.85
C LYS A 20 2.11 -0.10 12.11
N PRO A 21 2.37 1.03 12.79
CA PRO A 21 2.97 2.22 12.18
C PRO A 21 4.40 1.88 11.73
N ARG A 22 4.70 2.16 10.45
CA ARG A 22 6.02 1.95 9.85
C ARG A 22 6.45 3.25 9.19
N PRO A 23 7.37 4.01 9.81
CA PRO A 23 7.79 5.29 9.27
C PRO A 23 8.44 5.11 7.89
N LEU A 24 8.24 6.10 7.02
CA LEU A 24 8.69 6.08 5.62
C LEU A 24 10.19 5.81 5.50
N TRP A 25 11.03 6.49 6.32
CA TRP A 25 12.47 6.32 6.30
C TRP A 25 12.91 4.86 6.52
N ARG A 26 12.22 4.15 7.42
CA ARG A 26 12.53 2.74 7.71
C ARG A 26 12.18 1.84 6.53
N VAL A 27 11.05 2.10 5.87
CA VAL A 27 10.65 1.32 4.70
C VAL A 27 11.64 1.55 3.56
N ILE A 28 12.07 2.80 3.32
CA ILE A 28 13.06 3.13 2.28
C ILE A 28 14.41 2.49 2.58
N LEU A 29 14.94 2.67 3.79
CA LEU A 29 16.24 2.15 4.18
C LEU A 29 16.31 0.62 4.05
N LEU A 30 15.32 -0.07 4.61
CA LEU A 30 15.28 -1.53 4.56
C LEU A 30 15.03 -2.05 3.14
N SER A 31 14.24 -1.35 2.33
CA SER A 31 14.04 -1.72 0.93
C SER A 31 15.32 -1.59 0.11
N GLY A 32 16.09 -0.52 0.32
CA GLY A 32 17.41 -0.35 -0.30
C GLY A 32 18.40 -1.42 0.15
N ALA A 33 18.53 -1.66 1.45
CA ALA A 33 19.45 -2.65 2.03
C ALA A 33 19.15 -4.09 1.59
N THR A 34 17.88 -4.40 1.26
CA THR A 34 17.44 -5.75 0.87
C THR A 34 17.12 -5.88 -0.61
N LEU A 35 17.61 -4.97 -1.47
CA LEU A 35 17.34 -4.97 -2.91
C LEU A 35 15.84 -5.13 -3.22
N MET A 36 15.00 -4.35 -2.55
CA MET A 36 13.53 -4.31 -2.68
C MET A 36 12.77 -5.53 -2.09
N LEU A 37 13.43 -6.55 -1.55
CA LEU A 37 12.74 -7.69 -0.93
C LEU A 37 11.88 -7.24 0.26
N TYR A 38 12.41 -6.32 1.08
CA TYR A 38 11.64 -5.74 2.18
C TYR A 38 10.40 -4.99 1.70
N TYR A 39 10.47 -4.29 0.56
CA TYR A 39 9.31 -3.58 0.01
C TYR A 39 8.19 -4.55 -0.41
N GLY A 40 8.54 -5.67 -1.02
CA GLY A 40 7.57 -6.74 -1.34
C GLY A 40 6.91 -7.30 -0.08
N TRP A 41 7.71 -7.64 0.93
CA TRP A 41 7.22 -8.09 2.22
C TRP A 41 6.35 -7.04 2.94
N TYR A 42 6.76 -5.76 2.91
CA TYR A 42 5.98 -4.64 3.41
C TYR A 42 4.61 -4.56 2.72
N LYS A 43 4.56 -4.64 1.39
CA LYS A 43 3.31 -4.62 0.63
C LYS A 43 2.40 -5.80 0.97
N TRP A 44 2.96 -6.98 1.16
CA TRP A 44 2.21 -8.15 1.61
C TRP A 44 1.57 -7.92 2.98
N ILE A 45 2.36 -7.46 3.96
CA ILE A 45 1.88 -7.24 5.32
C ILE A 45 0.78 -6.18 5.38
N ILE A 46 0.96 -5.04 4.72
CA ILE A 46 -0.07 -4.00 4.77
C ILE A 46 -1.40 -4.45 4.15
N GLN A 47 -1.37 -5.29 3.13
CA GLN A 47 -2.61 -5.87 2.57
C GLN A 47 -3.29 -6.79 3.58
N GLU A 48 -2.54 -7.63 4.30
CA GLU A 48 -3.09 -8.48 5.35
C GLU A 48 -3.62 -7.66 6.54
N GLU A 49 -2.91 -6.61 6.96
CA GLU A 49 -3.38 -5.70 8.01
C GLU A 49 -4.67 -5.00 7.60
N LEU A 50 -4.74 -4.47 6.38
CA LEU A 50 -5.95 -3.82 5.86
C LEU A 50 -7.12 -4.79 5.69
N ARG A 51 -6.85 -6.03 5.25
CA ARG A 51 -7.86 -7.07 5.15
C ARG A 51 -8.47 -7.40 6.52
N ARG A 52 -7.62 -7.56 7.54
CA ARG A 52 -8.07 -7.83 8.92
C ARG A 52 -8.85 -6.65 9.49
N TYR A 53 -8.35 -5.43 9.28
CA TYR A 53 -8.98 -4.21 9.79
C TYR A 53 -10.37 -3.96 9.17
N ASN A 54 -10.50 -4.12 7.86
CA ASN A 54 -11.76 -3.89 7.14
C ASN A 54 -12.71 -5.11 7.14
N GLY A 55 -12.28 -6.26 7.65
CA GLY A 55 -13.03 -7.52 7.59
C GLY A 55 -13.20 -8.09 6.18
N ARG A 56 -12.68 -7.42 5.16
CA ARG A 56 -12.79 -7.78 3.74
C ARG A 56 -11.63 -7.17 2.95
N GLY A 57 -11.27 -7.79 1.84
CA GLY A 57 -10.19 -7.32 0.97
C GLY A 57 -9.41 -8.47 0.35
N TRP A 58 -8.43 -8.14 -0.46
CA TRP A 58 -7.54 -9.13 -1.05
C TRP A 58 -6.45 -9.51 -0.07
N SER A 59 -6.05 -10.79 -0.10
CA SER A 59 -4.89 -11.24 0.69
C SER A 59 -3.59 -10.66 0.12
N GLY A 60 -2.57 -10.51 0.96
CA GLY A 60 -1.25 -10.08 0.52
C GLY A 60 -0.66 -11.02 -0.53
N THR A 61 -0.91 -12.33 -0.38
CA THR A 61 -0.48 -13.35 -1.36
C THR A 61 -1.13 -13.13 -2.73
N LEU A 62 -2.44 -12.92 -2.80
CA LEU A 62 -3.13 -12.61 -4.05
C LEU A 62 -2.61 -11.31 -4.69
N CYS A 63 -2.23 -10.35 -3.88
CA CYS A 63 -1.69 -9.07 -4.38
C CYS A 63 -0.29 -9.21 -4.97
N LEU A 64 0.58 -10.06 -4.40
CA LEU A 64 1.97 -10.19 -4.84
C LEU A 64 2.22 -11.33 -5.81
N LEU A 65 1.52 -12.44 -5.70
CA LEU A 65 1.79 -13.65 -6.48
C LEU A 65 1.81 -13.41 -8.00
N PRO A 66 0.84 -12.72 -8.62
CA PRO A 66 0.87 -12.45 -10.05
C PRO A 66 2.06 -11.58 -10.49
N PHE A 67 2.52 -10.67 -9.63
CA PHE A 67 3.71 -9.89 -9.90
C PHE A 67 4.98 -10.76 -9.81
N VAL A 68 5.09 -11.60 -8.80
CA VAL A 68 6.25 -12.51 -8.64
C VAL A 68 6.33 -13.47 -9.83
N LEU A 69 5.22 -14.10 -10.21
CA LEU A 69 5.18 -15.04 -11.33
C LEU A 69 5.34 -14.36 -12.68
N GLY A 70 4.74 -13.18 -12.87
CA GLY A 70 4.72 -12.47 -14.13
C GLY A 70 5.93 -11.58 -14.39
N VAL A 71 6.59 -11.08 -13.36
CA VAL A 71 7.70 -10.13 -13.50
C VAL A 71 8.96 -10.64 -12.83
N ALA A 72 8.95 -10.92 -11.54
CA ALA A 72 10.18 -11.19 -10.80
C ALA A 72 10.88 -12.47 -11.29
N ILE A 73 10.15 -13.57 -11.44
CA ILE A 73 10.70 -14.84 -11.94
C ILE A 73 11.16 -14.73 -13.39
N PRO A 74 10.37 -14.23 -14.36
CA PRO A 74 10.85 -14.06 -15.74
C PRO A 74 12.10 -13.18 -15.86
N GLN A 75 12.18 -12.09 -15.10
CA GLN A 75 13.38 -11.24 -15.11
C GLN A 75 14.59 -11.93 -14.50
N ALA A 76 14.40 -12.68 -13.41
CA ALA A 76 15.47 -13.46 -12.81
C ALA A 76 15.99 -14.55 -13.80
N LEU A 77 15.09 -15.26 -14.48
CA LEU A 77 15.48 -16.27 -15.47
C LEU A 77 16.31 -15.67 -16.59
N ARG A 78 15.94 -14.50 -17.11
CA ARG A 78 16.72 -13.81 -18.17
C ARG A 78 18.12 -13.40 -17.76
N LEU A 79 18.39 -13.26 -16.47
CA LEU A 79 19.76 -12.99 -15.98
C LEU A 79 20.66 -14.24 -16.10
N PHE A 80 20.09 -15.44 -16.06
CA PHE A 80 20.83 -16.71 -16.13
C PHE A 80 20.78 -17.34 -17.51
N ASP A 81 19.72 -17.08 -18.27
CA ASP A 81 19.49 -17.61 -19.61
C ASP A 81 18.92 -16.52 -20.53
N PRO A 82 19.76 -15.92 -21.41
CA PRO A 82 19.32 -14.91 -22.37
C PRO A 82 18.31 -15.42 -23.40
N ASP A 83 18.25 -16.74 -23.64
CA ASP A 83 17.37 -17.36 -24.63
C ASP A 83 15.96 -17.68 -24.11
N VAL A 84 15.59 -17.11 -22.95
CA VAL A 84 14.24 -17.23 -22.41
C VAL A 84 13.19 -16.76 -23.43
N PRO A 85 12.17 -17.58 -23.75
CA PRO A 85 11.19 -17.29 -24.80
C PRO A 85 10.47 -15.95 -24.62
N ASP A 86 10.21 -15.25 -25.72
CA ASP A 86 9.49 -13.96 -25.75
C ASP A 86 8.07 -14.03 -25.17
N SER A 87 7.48 -15.24 -25.11
CA SER A 87 6.19 -15.46 -24.42
C SER A 87 6.18 -14.98 -22.97
N PHE A 88 7.32 -14.96 -22.29
CA PHE A 88 7.47 -14.38 -20.96
C PHE A 88 7.27 -12.85 -20.95
N GLY A 89 7.39 -12.18 -22.09
CA GLY A 89 7.09 -10.75 -22.22
C GLY A 89 5.62 -10.43 -21.93
N TRP A 90 4.69 -11.23 -22.44
CA TRP A 90 3.25 -11.07 -22.17
C TRP A 90 2.92 -11.30 -20.70
N LEU A 91 3.55 -12.29 -20.09
CA LEU A 91 3.39 -12.56 -18.67
C LEU A 91 3.84 -11.37 -17.82
N SER A 92 4.94 -10.73 -18.22
CA SER A 92 5.45 -9.54 -17.54
C SER A 92 4.48 -8.36 -17.66
N LEU A 93 3.86 -8.14 -18.81
CA LEU A 93 2.84 -7.10 -18.99
C LEU A 93 1.63 -7.34 -18.08
N LEU A 94 1.14 -8.57 -17.99
CA LEU A 94 0.04 -8.94 -17.09
C LEU A 94 0.41 -8.73 -15.62
N GLY A 95 1.63 -9.11 -15.22
CA GLY A 95 2.13 -8.89 -13.87
C GLY A 95 2.24 -7.40 -13.52
N ILE A 96 2.71 -6.57 -14.46
CA ILE A 96 2.77 -5.11 -14.30
C ILE A 96 1.35 -4.53 -14.19
N ALA A 97 0.45 -4.89 -15.09
CA ALA A 97 -0.94 -4.42 -15.04
C ALA A 97 -1.60 -4.78 -13.70
N TRP A 98 -1.34 -5.99 -13.20
CA TRP A 98 -1.84 -6.44 -11.91
C TRP A 98 -1.35 -5.56 -10.75
N ILE A 99 -0.06 -5.19 -10.72
CA ILE A 99 0.46 -4.35 -9.65
C ILE A 99 -0.19 -2.96 -9.65
N TYR A 100 -0.48 -2.40 -10.83
CA TYR A 100 -1.24 -1.14 -10.93
C TYR A 100 -2.64 -1.27 -10.35
N ILE A 101 -3.35 -2.36 -10.65
CA ILE A 101 -4.69 -2.64 -10.08
C ILE A 101 -4.61 -2.74 -8.55
N VAL A 102 -3.64 -3.50 -8.03
CA VAL A 102 -3.43 -3.67 -6.59
C VAL A 102 -3.12 -2.34 -5.90
N GLN A 103 -2.22 -1.53 -6.49
CA GLN A 103 -1.86 -0.22 -5.93
C GLN A 103 -3.04 0.76 -5.97
N PHE A 104 -3.80 0.79 -7.06
CA PHE A 104 -4.99 1.62 -7.18
C PHE A 104 -6.01 1.30 -6.09
N ARG A 105 -6.27 0.00 -5.87
CA ARG A 105 -7.16 -0.44 -4.79
C ARG A 105 -6.63 -0.07 -3.41
N LEU A 106 -5.33 -0.27 -3.18
CA LEU A 106 -4.69 0.08 -1.92
C LEU A 106 -4.86 1.57 -1.60
N TYR A 107 -4.61 2.46 -2.56
CA TYR A 107 -4.76 3.90 -2.37
C TYR A 107 -6.21 4.30 -2.09
N ARG A 108 -7.17 3.69 -2.81
CA ARG A 108 -8.60 3.91 -2.52
C ARG A 108 -8.98 3.43 -1.12
N THR A 109 -8.43 2.32 -0.67
CA THR A 109 -8.68 1.79 0.67
C THR A 109 -8.15 2.74 1.74
N VAL A 110 -6.92 3.24 1.58
CA VAL A 110 -6.34 4.24 2.51
C VAL A 110 -7.19 5.52 2.54
N ASN A 111 -7.61 6.03 1.38
CA ASN A 111 -8.49 7.20 1.32
C ASN A 111 -9.82 6.94 2.03
N ALA A 112 -10.44 5.77 1.82
CA ALA A 112 -11.69 5.40 2.47
C ALA A 112 -11.56 5.36 4.00
N MET A 113 -10.44 4.85 4.52
CA MET A 113 -10.18 4.83 5.97
C MET A 113 -10.09 6.24 6.56
N TYR A 114 -9.45 7.19 5.86
CA TYR A 114 -9.38 8.58 6.28
C TYR A 114 -10.75 9.25 6.26
N VAL A 115 -11.53 9.05 5.19
CA VAL A 115 -12.88 9.60 5.06
C VAL A 115 -13.81 9.03 6.15
N GLN A 116 -13.74 7.74 6.44
CA GLN A 116 -14.50 7.11 7.53
C GLN A 116 -14.11 7.65 8.92
N ALA A 117 -12.88 8.11 9.08
CA ALA A 117 -12.41 8.77 10.29
C ALA A 117 -12.76 10.28 10.35
N GLY A 118 -13.56 10.79 9.41
CA GLY A 118 -13.94 12.21 9.31
C GLY A 118 -12.82 13.12 8.78
N MET A 119 -11.75 12.55 8.22
CA MET A 119 -10.63 13.30 7.67
C MET A 119 -10.70 13.38 6.14
N LYS A 120 -10.01 14.38 5.55
CA LYS A 120 -9.89 14.51 4.10
C LYS A 120 -9.08 13.36 3.51
N ALA A 121 -9.48 12.88 2.33
CA ALA A 121 -8.73 11.85 1.60
C ALA A 121 -7.31 12.36 1.24
N PRO A 122 -6.23 11.69 1.69
CA PRO A 122 -4.88 12.23 1.56
C PRO A 122 -4.19 11.93 0.22
N LEU A 123 -4.72 10.97 -0.58
CA LEU A 123 -4.05 10.48 -1.78
C LEU A 123 -4.81 10.87 -3.05
N VAL A 124 -4.10 11.44 -4.01
CA VAL A 124 -4.59 11.62 -5.38
C VAL A 124 -4.35 10.33 -6.15
N VAL A 125 -5.35 9.45 -6.16
CA VAL A 125 -5.21 8.06 -6.65
C VAL A 125 -4.80 8.00 -8.13
N TRP A 126 -5.26 8.93 -8.95
CA TRP A 126 -4.98 8.98 -10.39
C TRP A 126 -3.51 9.26 -10.74
N TRP A 127 -2.73 9.79 -9.81
CA TRP A 127 -1.29 10.00 -10.02
C TRP A 127 -0.51 8.71 -10.24
N ILE A 128 -1.09 7.55 -9.91
CA ILE A 128 -0.47 6.25 -10.19
C ILE A 128 -0.17 6.03 -11.69
N PHE A 129 -0.99 6.62 -12.58
CA PHE A 129 -0.86 6.46 -14.03
C PHE A 129 0.12 7.46 -14.65
N VAL A 130 0.64 8.41 -13.89
CA VAL A 130 1.57 9.43 -14.38
C VAL A 130 2.98 9.07 -13.94
N PRO A 131 3.93 8.84 -14.89
CA PRO A 131 5.33 8.56 -14.58
C PRO A 131 5.92 9.61 -13.64
N GLY A 132 6.65 9.18 -12.62
CA GLY A 132 7.19 10.05 -11.57
C GLY A 132 6.20 10.37 -10.44
N LEU A 133 4.96 10.73 -10.75
CA LEU A 133 3.94 10.97 -9.72
C LEU A 133 3.51 9.68 -9.02
N ASN A 134 3.59 8.53 -9.68
CA ASN A 134 3.34 7.22 -9.07
C ASN A 134 4.29 6.94 -7.91
N LEU A 135 5.55 7.39 -7.99
CA LEU A 135 6.50 7.28 -6.87
C LEU A 135 6.06 8.16 -5.70
N ILE A 136 5.69 9.41 -5.98
CA ILE A 136 5.25 10.37 -4.95
C ILE A 136 4.02 9.82 -4.22
N VAL A 137 3.00 9.36 -4.94
CA VAL A 137 1.79 8.81 -4.28
C VAL A 137 2.09 7.53 -3.52
N GLY A 138 3.06 6.73 -3.98
CA GLY A 138 3.54 5.55 -3.26
C GLY A 138 4.19 5.90 -1.92
N LEU A 139 5.08 6.91 -1.90
CA LEU A 139 5.70 7.42 -0.68
C LEU A 139 4.66 8.02 0.27
N ARG A 140 3.73 8.82 -0.26
CA ARG A 140 2.60 9.38 0.51
C ARG A 140 1.74 8.27 1.13
N GLN A 141 1.45 7.20 0.40
CA GLN A 141 0.68 6.07 0.92
C GLN A 141 1.35 5.43 2.15
N ILE A 142 2.67 5.23 2.10
CA ILE A 142 3.43 4.68 3.23
C ILE A 142 3.32 5.62 4.43
N HIS A 143 3.54 6.91 4.20
CA HIS A 143 3.49 7.95 5.24
C HIS A 143 2.10 8.03 5.89
N PHE A 144 1.05 8.23 5.11
CA PHE A 144 -0.30 8.40 5.64
C PHE A 144 -0.83 7.12 6.31
N LEU A 145 -0.56 5.95 5.76
CA LEU A 145 -0.95 4.70 6.41
C LEU A 145 -0.24 4.53 7.77
N SER A 146 1.05 4.88 7.85
CA SER A 146 1.80 4.86 9.10
C SER A 146 1.23 5.85 10.12
N GLN A 147 0.88 7.07 9.69
CA GLN A 147 0.24 8.07 10.56
C GLN A 147 -1.13 7.61 11.07
N TYR A 148 -1.95 7.04 10.19
CA TYR A 148 -3.26 6.52 10.57
C TYR A 148 -3.16 5.48 11.70
N TRP A 149 -2.24 4.52 11.56
CA TRP A 149 -2.02 3.51 12.59
C TRP A 149 -1.45 4.11 13.89
N ALA A 150 -0.52 5.06 13.79
CA ALA A 150 0.05 5.73 14.95
C ALA A 150 -1.02 6.51 15.74
N GLN A 151 -1.89 7.24 15.06
CA GLN A 151 -3.02 7.95 15.70
C GLN A 151 -3.97 6.99 16.41
N ARG A 152 -4.29 5.85 15.78
CA ARG A 152 -5.15 4.82 16.40
C ARG A 152 -4.53 4.16 17.63
N GLN A 153 -3.21 4.10 17.69
CA GLN A 153 -2.47 3.56 18.85
C GLN A 153 -2.10 4.61 19.89
N GLY A 154 -2.42 5.88 19.66
CA GLY A 154 -2.00 6.96 20.55
C GLY A 154 -0.48 7.20 20.58
N VAL A 155 0.24 6.74 19.53
CA VAL A 155 1.70 6.86 19.44
C VAL A 155 2.05 8.03 18.51
N ALA A 156 3.06 8.83 18.87
CA ALA A 156 3.55 9.89 18.00
C ALA A 156 4.24 9.29 16.77
N ALA A 157 3.71 9.57 15.59
CA ALA A 157 4.32 9.19 14.32
C ALA A 157 5.49 10.13 13.99
N LYS A 158 6.67 9.86 14.54
CA LYS A 158 7.90 10.60 14.18
C LYS A 158 8.42 10.05 12.84
N ASP A 159 8.11 10.71 11.74
CA ASP A 159 8.66 10.41 10.43
C ASP A 159 9.66 11.50 10.00
N LEU A 160 10.95 11.21 10.16
CA LEU A 160 12.03 12.14 9.88
C LEU A 160 12.06 12.59 8.41
N ILE A 161 11.71 11.70 7.48
CA ILE A 161 11.70 12.04 6.04
C ILE A 161 10.52 12.95 5.71
N ALA A 162 9.35 12.72 6.31
CA ALA A 162 8.21 13.59 6.10
C ALA A 162 8.42 15.00 6.66
N GLN A 163 9.22 15.13 7.72
CA GLN A 163 9.65 16.44 8.24
C GLN A 163 10.62 17.15 7.29
N ALA A 164 11.53 16.40 6.65
CA ALA A 164 12.49 16.94 5.69
C ALA A 164 11.87 17.24 4.31
N LEU A 165 10.78 16.59 3.97
CA LEU A 165 10.09 16.71 2.67
C LEU A 165 8.63 17.13 2.88
N PRO A 166 8.33 18.41 3.13
CA PRO A 166 7.01 18.89 3.50
C PRO A 166 5.94 18.62 2.41
N PHE A 167 6.33 18.45 1.14
CA PHE A 167 5.39 18.09 0.07
C PHE A 167 4.75 16.70 0.25
N LEU A 168 5.33 15.83 1.08
CA LEU A 168 4.73 14.53 1.39
C LEU A 168 3.52 14.66 2.33
N SER A 169 3.47 15.72 3.15
CA SER A 169 2.41 15.99 4.13
C SER A 169 1.48 17.13 3.71
N ALA A 170 1.95 18.04 2.83
CA ALA A 170 1.22 19.21 2.38
C ALA A 170 0.40 18.90 1.12
N LEU A 171 -0.85 18.50 1.27
CA LEU A 171 -1.90 18.62 0.20
C LEU A 171 -3.25 18.23 0.77
#